data_4d1e9eecc734cbb0fca9202087a325e1
#
_entry.id   4d1e9eecc734cbb0fca9202087a325e1
#
_cell.length_a   1.000
_cell.length_b   1.000
_cell.length_c   1.000
_cell.angle_alpha   90.00
_cell.angle_beta   90.00
_cell.angle_gamma   90.00
#
_symmetry.space_group_name_H-M   'P 1'
#
loop_
_entity.id
_entity.type
_entity.pdbx_description
1 polymer ?
#
loop_
_entity_poly.entity_id
_entity_poly.type
_entity_poly.pdbx_seq_one_letter_code
_entity_poly.pdbx_strand_id
1 'polypeptide(L)'
;MTSSLARLRLITFDVTNTLLKFRTSPGKQYGEIGALFGVLCDNDDLAKSFKSNWHKMNRLYPNFGRTSALMDWQQWWRELISHTFDECGAKIPDEKIDNFTNHLLDLYKSTSCWEHCNGSIDLLNYLRMQQQLGMKESPNRQPPFAMGVIANFDPRLVVLLKNLKIDHYFDFILNSYDCKEEKPNKEIFGMAIKAADIKDLKPEQCLHIGDGPTTDYMAARACGWNAALVHERNAQYLMKKYGEDRIDKNYVFPSLFDFHKKLANNCIYW
;
A
#
# COMPACT_ATOMS: atom_id res chain seq x y z
N MET A 1 -16.66 -11.44 -19.26
CA MET A 1 -15.43 -10.78 -18.76
C MET A 1 -14.88 -9.84 -19.82
N THR A 2 -14.34 -8.67 -19.47
CA THR A 2 -13.76 -7.72 -20.44
C THR A 2 -12.45 -8.25 -21.04
N SER A 3 -12.14 -7.85 -22.30
CA SER A 3 -10.93 -8.31 -23.01
C SER A 3 -9.64 -7.89 -22.31
N SER A 4 -9.62 -6.73 -21.66
CA SER A 4 -8.47 -6.25 -20.88
C SER A 4 -8.12 -7.14 -19.66
N LEU A 5 -9.08 -7.92 -19.15
CA LEU A 5 -8.87 -8.85 -18.03
C LEU A 5 -8.64 -10.31 -18.48
N ALA A 6 -8.91 -10.64 -19.76
CA ALA A 6 -8.94 -12.01 -20.23
C ALA A 6 -7.62 -12.78 -20.10
N ARG A 7 -6.48 -12.07 -20.08
CA ARG A 7 -5.13 -12.65 -19.91
C ARG A 7 -4.65 -12.71 -18.46
N LEU A 8 -5.31 -11.95 -17.57
CA LEU A 8 -4.87 -11.85 -16.18
C LEU A 8 -5.46 -13.00 -15.35
N ARG A 9 -4.62 -13.57 -14.48
CA ARG A 9 -5.00 -14.60 -13.51
C ARG A 9 -4.71 -14.19 -12.08
N LEU A 10 -3.89 -13.16 -11.88
CA LEU A 10 -3.61 -12.57 -10.58
C LEU A 10 -3.58 -11.04 -10.69
N ILE A 11 -4.32 -10.35 -9.83
CA ILE A 11 -4.31 -8.89 -9.70
C ILE A 11 -3.97 -8.56 -8.25
N THR A 12 -2.91 -7.78 -8.04
CA THR A 12 -2.49 -7.36 -6.70
C THR A 12 -2.46 -5.85 -6.57
N PHE A 13 -2.65 -5.38 -5.35
CA PHE A 13 -2.71 -3.96 -5.01
C PHE A 13 -1.70 -3.61 -3.92
N ASP A 14 -1.05 -2.47 -4.06
CA ASP A 14 -0.54 -1.73 -2.92
C ASP A 14 -1.70 -1.10 -2.13
N VAL A 15 -1.43 -0.59 -0.93
CA VAL A 15 -2.45 -0.04 -0.04
C VAL A 15 -2.34 1.46 0.12
N THR A 16 -1.18 1.95 0.60
CA THR A 16 -1.01 3.37 0.94
C THR A 16 -0.95 4.23 -0.32
N ASN A 17 -1.79 5.27 -0.40
CA ASN A 17 -2.00 6.13 -1.58
C ASN A 17 -2.49 5.39 -2.84
N THR A 18 -2.77 4.09 -2.74
CA THR A 18 -3.37 3.29 -3.81
C THR A 18 -4.83 2.98 -3.49
N LEU A 19 -5.09 2.10 -2.52
CA LEU A 19 -6.44 1.78 -2.06
C LEU A 19 -6.93 2.74 -0.98
N LEU A 20 -6.04 3.13 -0.08
CA LEU A 20 -6.29 3.96 1.09
C LEU A 20 -5.30 5.12 1.14
N LYS A 21 -5.77 6.27 1.63
CA LYS A 21 -4.92 7.44 1.93
C LYS A 21 -5.26 8.00 3.30
N PHE A 22 -4.36 8.80 3.83
CA PHE A 22 -4.62 9.53 5.07
C PHE A 22 -5.70 10.60 4.87
N ARG A 23 -6.62 10.72 5.83
CA ARG A 23 -7.64 11.79 5.87
C ARG A 23 -7.02 13.16 6.11
N THR A 24 -6.02 13.19 6.98
CA THR A 24 -5.25 14.39 7.32
C THR A 24 -3.77 14.02 7.39
N SER A 25 -2.89 15.03 7.35
CA SER A 25 -1.45 14.77 7.44
C SER A 25 -1.10 14.08 8.77
N PRO A 26 -0.10 13.18 8.80
CA PRO A 26 0.39 12.57 10.04
C PRO A 26 0.77 13.61 11.10
N GLY A 27 1.37 14.75 10.71
CA GLY A 27 1.71 15.83 11.64
C GLY A 27 0.51 16.36 12.41
N LYS A 28 -0.63 16.59 11.72
CA LYS A 28 -1.87 17.03 12.38
C LYS A 28 -2.40 15.97 13.33
N GLN A 29 -2.43 14.70 12.92
CA GLN A 29 -2.90 13.59 13.76
C GLN A 29 -2.00 13.42 15.00
N TYR A 30 -0.69 13.53 14.83
CA TYR A 30 0.26 13.48 15.94
C TYR A 30 0.05 14.65 16.90
N GLY A 31 -0.17 15.88 16.38
CA GLY A 31 -0.46 17.04 17.19
C GLY A 31 -1.76 16.91 18.01
N GLU A 32 -2.83 16.40 17.41
CA GLU A 32 -4.10 16.15 18.11
C GLU A 32 -3.92 15.15 19.26
N ILE A 33 -3.19 14.06 19.04
CA ILE A 33 -2.89 13.09 20.09
C ILE A 33 -1.92 13.68 21.12
N GLY A 34 -0.88 14.41 20.67
CA GLY A 34 0.01 15.14 21.59
C GLY A 34 -0.73 15.98 22.59
N ALA A 35 -1.72 16.78 22.12
CA ALA A 35 -2.53 17.61 22.96
C ALA A 35 -3.33 16.84 24.01
N LEU A 36 -3.85 15.65 23.69
CA LEU A 36 -4.54 14.78 24.66
C LEU A 36 -3.64 14.30 25.80
N PHE A 37 -2.34 14.18 25.55
CA PHE A 37 -1.33 13.79 26.55
C PHE A 37 -0.64 15.00 27.21
N GLY A 38 -1.06 16.22 26.85
CA GLY A 38 -0.48 17.46 27.35
C GLY A 38 0.88 17.85 26.70
N VAL A 39 1.17 17.28 25.53
CA VAL A 39 2.36 17.58 24.73
C VAL A 39 1.95 18.42 23.53
N LEU A 40 2.33 19.67 23.50
CA LEU A 40 1.95 20.63 22.45
C LEU A 40 3.13 20.89 21.51
N CYS A 41 2.89 20.77 20.22
CA CYS A 41 3.83 21.12 19.17
C CYS A 41 3.06 21.61 17.93
N ASP A 42 3.69 22.43 17.11
CA ASP A 42 3.12 22.87 15.84
C ASP A 42 2.94 21.69 14.87
N ASN A 43 1.80 21.63 14.19
CA ASN A 43 1.48 20.52 13.29
C ASN A 43 2.39 20.45 12.05
N ASP A 44 2.85 21.58 11.53
CA ASP A 44 3.74 21.63 10.37
C ASP A 44 5.16 21.20 10.73
N ASP A 45 5.61 21.56 11.95
CA ASP A 45 6.91 21.11 12.46
C ASP A 45 6.87 19.62 12.77
N LEU A 46 5.78 19.10 13.35
CA LEU A 46 5.57 17.64 13.51
C LEU A 46 5.56 16.93 12.16
N ALA A 47 4.94 17.49 11.13
CA ALA A 47 4.92 16.88 9.79
C ALA A 47 6.32 16.81 9.17
N LYS A 48 7.13 17.86 9.33
CA LYS A 48 8.53 17.90 8.85
C LYS A 48 9.39 16.90 9.61
N SER A 49 9.30 16.91 10.94
CA SER A 49 10.05 16.00 11.81
C SER A 49 9.66 14.54 11.56
N PHE A 50 8.36 14.24 11.46
CA PHE A 50 7.88 12.91 11.10
C PHE A 50 8.50 12.42 9.79
N LYS A 51 8.46 13.24 8.74
CA LYS A 51 9.04 12.88 7.44
C LYS A 51 10.54 12.62 7.51
N SER A 52 11.28 13.48 8.23
CA SER A 52 12.72 13.33 8.44
C SER A 52 13.04 12.01 9.16
N ASN A 53 12.37 11.77 10.29
CA ASN A 53 12.58 10.59 11.11
C ASN A 53 12.10 9.31 10.42
N TRP A 54 11.00 9.35 9.65
CA TRP A 54 10.56 8.24 8.80
C TRP A 54 11.68 7.77 7.87
N HIS A 55 12.32 8.69 7.13
CA HIS A 55 13.43 8.34 6.24
C HIS A 55 14.65 7.81 7.00
N LYS A 56 14.96 8.40 8.16
CA LYS A 56 16.05 7.95 9.02
C LYS A 56 15.81 6.54 9.55
N MET A 57 14.63 6.28 10.10
CA MET A 57 14.25 4.98 10.65
C MET A 57 14.23 3.89 9.56
N ASN A 58 13.67 4.15 8.39
CA ASN A 58 13.68 3.18 7.28
C ASN A 58 15.10 2.86 6.78
N ARG A 59 16.02 3.83 6.82
CA ARG A 59 17.41 3.60 6.44
C ARG A 59 18.19 2.79 7.48
N LEU A 60 17.95 3.05 8.77
CA LEU A 60 18.68 2.40 9.87
C LEU A 60 18.08 1.03 10.22
N TYR A 61 16.76 0.93 10.16
CA TYR A 61 15.96 -0.23 10.55
C TYR A 61 14.90 -0.52 9.48
N PRO A 62 15.29 -1.00 8.29
CA PRO A 62 14.37 -1.24 7.18
C PRO A 62 13.28 -2.24 7.56
N ASN A 63 12.19 -2.19 6.83
CA ASN A 63 11.03 -3.06 7.01
C ASN A 63 10.55 -3.09 8.47
N PHE A 64 10.36 -1.90 9.06
CA PHE A 64 9.89 -1.73 10.45
C PHE A 64 10.75 -2.47 11.48
N GLY A 65 12.06 -2.50 11.28
CA GLY A 65 13.00 -3.18 12.16
C GLY A 65 13.06 -4.69 12.02
N ARG A 66 12.37 -5.28 11.03
CA ARG A 66 12.23 -6.75 10.87
C ARG A 66 13.57 -7.49 10.74
N THR A 67 14.59 -6.83 10.22
CA THR A 67 15.94 -7.40 10.06
C THR A 67 16.82 -7.19 11.29
N SER A 68 16.36 -6.45 12.29
CA SER A 68 17.09 -6.17 13.53
C SER A 68 16.72 -7.19 14.61
N ALA A 69 17.71 -7.75 15.30
CA ALA A 69 17.49 -8.60 16.46
C ALA A 69 17.00 -7.84 17.71
N LEU A 70 17.12 -6.51 17.70
CA LEU A 70 16.86 -5.65 18.86
C LEU A 70 15.61 -4.78 18.72
N MET A 71 14.90 -4.89 17.59
CA MET A 71 13.78 -4.00 17.29
C MET A 71 12.66 -4.76 16.60
N ASP A 72 11.49 -4.77 17.21
CA ASP A 72 10.24 -5.18 16.55
C ASP A 72 9.51 -3.96 15.96
N TRP A 73 8.39 -4.18 15.28
CA TRP A 73 7.64 -3.10 14.63
C TRP A 73 7.00 -2.13 15.64
N GLN A 74 6.61 -2.57 16.85
CA GLN A 74 6.06 -1.70 17.90
C GLN A 74 7.16 -0.77 18.42
N GLN A 75 8.34 -1.32 18.71
CA GLN A 75 9.50 -0.52 19.13
C GLN A 75 9.93 0.44 18.02
N TRP A 76 9.90 0.02 16.76
CA TRP A 76 10.21 0.88 15.62
C TRP A 76 9.29 2.12 15.57
N TRP A 77 7.98 1.93 15.75
CA TRP A 77 7.03 3.04 15.80
C TRP A 77 7.22 3.91 17.04
N ARG A 78 7.49 3.30 18.19
CA ARG A 78 7.78 4.00 19.45
C ARG A 78 8.96 4.96 19.28
N GLU A 79 10.08 4.50 18.71
CA GLU A 79 11.25 5.32 18.41
C GLU A 79 10.93 6.43 17.39
N LEU A 80 10.21 6.12 16.32
CA LEU A 80 9.79 7.13 15.35
C LEU A 80 8.96 8.24 16.01
N ILE A 81 7.99 7.87 16.84
CA ILE A 81 7.13 8.82 17.57
C ILE A 81 7.96 9.67 18.53
N SER A 82 8.80 9.05 19.36
CA SER A 82 9.69 9.77 20.30
C SER A 82 10.55 10.79 19.56
N HIS A 83 11.29 10.36 18.57
CA HIS A 83 12.16 11.24 17.78
C HIS A 83 11.40 12.37 17.08
N THR A 84 10.17 12.11 16.63
CA THR A 84 9.33 13.13 15.98
C THR A 84 8.99 14.27 16.92
N PHE A 85 8.64 13.98 18.17
CA PHE A 85 8.34 15.00 19.16
C PHE A 85 9.60 15.64 19.73
N ASP A 86 10.65 14.88 19.98
CA ASP A 86 11.92 15.39 20.50
C ASP A 86 12.54 16.46 19.58
N GLU A 87 12.52 16.24 18.26
CA GLU A 87 12.99 17.22 17.27
C GLU A 87 12.16 18.50 17.25
N CYS A 88 10.89 18.44 17.67
CA CYS A 88 10.02 19.60 17.83
C CYS A 88 10.19 20.30 19.20
N GLY A 89 11.12 19.85 20.03
CA GLY A 89 11.33 20.38 21.39
C GLY A 89 10.21 20.06 22.38
N ALA A 90 9.36 19.08 22.06
CA ALA A 90 8.17 18.71 22.83
C ALA A 90 8.29 17.25 23.29
N LYS A 91 9.24 16.96 24.19
CA LYS A 91 9.50 15.61 24.67
C LYS A 91 8.26 14.99 25.34
N ILE A 92 7.87 13.79 24.89
CA ILE A 92 6.86 12.99 25.57
C ILE A 92 7.48 12.43 26.87
N PRO A 93 6.83 12.62 28.03
CA PRO A 93 7.32 12.06 29.30
C PRO A 93 7.51 10.54 29.22
N ASP A 94 8.60 10.04 29.80
CA ASP A 94 8.98 8.63 29.70
C ASP A 94 7.89 7.69 30.26
N GLU A 95 7.16 8.11 31.29
CA GLU A 95 6.04 7.38 31.88
C GLU A 95 4.78 7.35 30.98
N LYS A 96 4.71 8.21 29.95
CA LYS A 96 3.55 8.31 29.05
C LYS A 96 3.79 7.72 27.67
N ILE A 97 5.05 7.52 27.27
CA ILE A 97 5.40 7.18 25.89
C ILE A 97 4.76 5.88 25.39
N ASP A 98 4.65 4.86 26.25
CA ASP A 98 4.07 3.58 25.85
C ASP A 98 2.55 3.71 25.62
N ASN A 99 1.85 4.42 26.52
CA ASN A 99 0.41 4.70 26.35
C ASN A 99 0.16 5.58 25.12
N PHE A 100 0.98 6.57 24.90
CA PHE A 100 0.93 7.45 23.75
C PHE A 100 1.11 6.66 22.44
N THR A 101 2.15 5.85 22.36
CA THR A 101 2.46 4.99 21.23
C THR A 101 1.29 4.05 20.93
N ASN A 102 0.79 3.33 21.95
CA ASN A 102 -0.31 2.40 21.78
C ASN A 102 -1.57 3.10 21.26
N HIS A 103 -1.86 4.31 21.78
CA HIS A 103 -3.00 5.09 21.32
C HIS A 103 -2.88 5.48 19.83
N LEU A 104 -1.70 5.93 19.39
CA LEU A 104 -1.44 6.20 17.96
C LEU A 104 -1.54 4.92 17.12
N LEU A 105 -0.93 3.82 17.56
CA LEU A 105 -0.98 2.55 16.85
C LEU A 105 -2.42 2.05 16.68
N ASP A 106 -3.27 2.24 17.67
CA ASP A 106 -4.69 1.88 17.62
C ASP A 106 -5.48 2.81 16.70
N LEU A 107 -5.22 4.11 16.77
CA LEU A 107 -5.88 5.10 15.94
C LEU A 107 -5.58 4.85 14.45
N TYR A 108 -4.33 4.53 14.11
CA TYR A 108 -3.91 4.22 12.74
C TYR A 108 -4.41 2.86 12.20
N LYS A 109 -5.16 2.10 12.97
CA LYS A 109 -5.95 0.95 12.48
C LYS A 109 -7.40 1.33 12.13
N SER A 110 -7.79 2.60 12.28
CA SER A 110 -9.18 3.03 12.24
C SER A 110 -9.53 3.89 11.03
N THR A 111 -10.83 4.03 10.77
CA THR A 111 -11.38 4.95 9.76
C THR A 111 -11.17 6.43 10.11
N SER A 112 -10.72 6.75 11.33
CA SER A 112 -10.40 8.12 11.72
C SER A 112 -9.18 8.67 10.99
N CYS A 113 -8.17 7.81 10.75
CA CYS A 113 -6.95 8.21 10.05
C CYS A 113 -6.99 7.96 8.53
N TRP A 114 -7.80 7.01 8.08
CA TRP A 114 -7.79 6.56 6.70
C TRP A 114 -9.10 6.75 5.98
N GLU A 115 -9.02 6.96 4.69
CA GLU A 115 -10.15 6.96 3.75
C GLU A 115 -9.77 6.25 2.45
N HIS A 116 -10.77 5.83 1.69
CA HIS A 116 -10.58 5.21 0.39
C HIS A 116 -10.04 6.22 -0.62
N CYS A 117 -9.08 5.81 -1.45
CA CYS A 117 -8.67 6.57 -2.61
C CYS A 117 -9.78 6.66 -3.65
N ASN A 118 -9.74 7.70 -4.47
CA ASN A 118 -10.72 7.93 -5.52
C ASN A 118 -10.82 6.73 -6.48
N GLY A 119 -12.01 6.14 -6.57
CA GLY A 119 -12.29 4.96 -7.42
C GLY A 119 -11.89 3.61 -6.82
N SER A 120 -11.35 3.58 -5.59
CA SER A 120 -10.92 2.32 -4.93
C SER A 120 -12.07 1.31 -4.82
N ILE A 121 -13.17 1.70 -4.20
CA ILE A 121 -14.34 0.81 -3.99
C ILE A 121 -14.99 0.43 -5.33
N ASP A 122 -15.11 1.39 -6.25
CA ASP A 122 -15.74 1.14 -7.55
C ASP A 122 -14.94 0.12 -8.36
N LEU A 123 -13.59 0.23 -8.35
CA LEU A 123 -12.72 -0.73 -9.01
C LEU A 123 -12.80 -2.12 -8.37
N LEU A 124 -12.76 -2.20 -7.05
CA LEU A 124 -12.86 -3.49 -6.34
C LEU A 124 -14.19 -4.18 -6.61
N ASN A 125 -15.30 -3.44 -6.55
CA ASN A 125 -16.62 -3.95 -6.91
C ASN A 125 -16.69 -4.42 -8.37
N TYR A 126 -16.14 -3.62 -9.30
CA TYR A 126 -16.08 -3.99 -10.72
C TYR A 126 -15.29 -5.29 -10.93
N LEU A 127 -14.13 -5.44 -10.33
CA LEU A 127 -13.32 -6.66 -10.44
C LEU A 127 -14.04 -7.87 -9.83
N ARG A 128 -14.69 -7.70 -8.68
CA ARG A 128 -15.50 -8.77 -8.07
C ARG A 128 -16.68 -9.19 -8.98
N MET A 129 -17.34 -8.24 -9.63
CA MET A 129 -18.37 -8.53 -10.63
C MET A 129 -17.77 -9.30 -11.82
N GLN A 130 -16.60 -8.91 -12.32
CA GLN A 130 -15.93 -9.64 -13.41
C GLN A 130 -15.55 -11.08 -13.02
N GLN A 131 -15.11 -11.30 -11.77
CA GLN A 131 -14.88 -12.66 -11.24
C GLN A 131 -16.18 -13.48 -11.27
N GLN A 132 -17.30 -12.91 -10.78
CA GLN A 132 -18.59 -13.61 -10.75
C GLN A 132 -19.10 -13.96 -12.16
N LEU A 133 -18.93 -13.06 -13.12
CA LEU A 133 -19.27 -13.32 -14.53
C LEU A 133 -18.42 -14.45 -15.11
N GLY A 134 -17.09 -14.39 -14.92
CA GLY A 134 -16.19 -15.44 -15.41
C GLY A 134 -16.45 -16.80 -14.76
N MET A 135 -16.80 -16.83 -13.47
CA MET A 135 -17.19 -18.07 -12.77
C MET A 135 -18.44 -18.74 -13.40
N LYS A 136 -19.42 -17.95 -13.85
CA LYS A 136 -20.64 -18.49 -14.53
C LYS A 136 -20.32 -19.10 -15.88
N GLU A 137 -19.32 -18.56 -16.57
CA GLU A 137 -18.85 -19.05 -17.88
C GLU A 137 -17.86 -20.22 -17.76
N SER A 138 -17.26 -20.44 -16.58
CA SER A 138 -16.27 -21.49 -16.33
C SER A 138 -16.94 -22.82 -16.00
N PRO A 139 -16.55 -23.95 -16.65
CA PRO A 139 -17.08 -25.27 -16.32
C PRO A 139 -16.90 -25.67 -14.85
N ASN A 140 -15.78 -25.27 -14.25
CA ASN A 140 -15.43 -25.61 -12.87
C ASN A 140 -15.87 -24.55 -11.85
N ARG A 141 -16.58 -23.49 -12.29
CA ARG A 141 -17.01 -22.36 -11.44
C ARG A 141 -15.88 -21.70 -10.65
N GLN A 142 -14.66 -21.75 -11.18
CA GLN A 142 -13.52 -21.07 -10.58
C GLN A 142 -13.45 -19.61 -11.05
N PRO A 143 -13.05 -18.68 -10.19
CA PRO A 143 -12.83 -17.30 -10.60
C PRO A 143 -11.70 -17.24 -11.65
N PRO A 144 -11.86 -16.36 -12.66
CA PRO A 144 -10.87 -16.22 -13.75
C PRO A 144 -9.52 -15.68 -13.27
N PHE A 145 -9.51 -14.96 -12.17
CA PHE A 145 -8.32 -14.41 -11.52
C PHE A 145 -8.50 -14.32 -10.01
N ALA A 146 -7.40 -14.39 -9.26
CA ALA A 146 -7.34 -14.08 -7.84
C ALA A 146 -7.04 -12.58 -7.64
N MET A 147 -7.43 -12.04 -6.48
CA MET A 147 -7.08 -10.70 -6.04
C MET A 147 -6.27 -10.77 -4.74
N GLY A 148 -5.18 -10.00 -4.64
CA GLY A 148 -4.35 -9.96 -3.45
C GLY A 148 -3.81 -8.58 -3.12
N VAL A 149 -3.23 -8.46 -1.94
CA VAL A 149 -2.52 -7.26 -1.47
C VAL A 149 -1.04 -7.57 -1.30
N ILE A 150 -0.17 -6.65 -1.77
CA ILE A 150 1.27 -6.63 -1.51
C ILE A 150 1.62 -5.23 -1.02
N ALA A 151 1.82 -5.05 0.28
CA ALA A 151 2.08 -3.74 0.88
C ALA A 151 3.35 -3.73 1.75
N ASN A 152 4.14 -2.67 1.62
CA ASN A 152 5.20 -2.38 2.58
C ASN A 152 4.55 -1.82 3.85
N PHE A 153 4.17 -2.71 4.74
CA PHE A 153 3.38 -2.41 5.93
C PHE A 153 3.69 -3.38 7.06
N ASP A 154 3.39 -2.97 8.28
CA ASP A 154 3.48 -3.79 9.49
C ASP A 154 2.23 -4.67 9.69
N PRO A 155 2.20 -5.57 10.70
CA PRO A 155 1.09 -6.52 10.89
C PRO A 155 -0.30 -5.92 11.13
N ARG A 156 -0.41 -4.61 11.41
CA ARG A 156 -1.73 -3.93 11.55
C ARG A 156 -2.52 -3.89 10.25
N LEU A 157 -1.91 -4.15 9.11
CA LEU A 157 -2.54 -4.07 7.78
C LEU A 157 -3.86 -4.84 7.71
N VAL A 158 -3.88 -6.08 8.19
CA VAL A 158 -5.09 -6.93 8.12
C VAL A 158 -6.24 -6.32 8.91
N VAL A 159 -5.95 -5.78 10.10
CA VAL A 159 -6.97 -5.11 10.94
C VAL A 159 -7.44 -3.82 10.27
N LEU A 160 -6.54 -3.06 9.68
CA LEU A 160 -6.87 -1.83 8.94
C LEU A 160 -7.83 -2.13 7.79
N LEU A 161 -7.51 -3.11 6.92
CA LEU A 161 -8.36 -3.47 5.78
C LEU A 161 -9.75 -3.96 6.22
N LYS A 162 -9.85 -4.70 7.34
CA LYS A 162 -11.12 -5.10 7.95
C LYS A 162 -11.94 -3.90 8.42
N ASN A 163 -11.31 -2.97 9.13
CA ASN A 163 -11.96 -1.76 9.61
C ASN A 163 -12.45 -0.85 8.48
N LEU A 164 -11.70 -0.82 7.37
CA LEU A 164 -12.08 -0.12 6.12
C LEU A 164 -13.03 -0.95 5.24
N LYS A 165 -13.42 -2.17 5.67
CA LYS A 165 -14.37 -3.06 4.99
C LYS A 165 -13.98 -3.45 3.57
N ILE A 166 -12.69 -3.65 3.32
CA ILE A 166 -12.16 -4.08 2.01
C ILE A 166 -11.36 -5.38 2.05
N ASP A 167 -11.13 -5.97 3.21
CA ASP A 167 -10.40 -7.24 3.35
C ASP A 167 -11.07 -8.39 2.57
N HIS A 168 -12.38 -8.42 2.53
CA HIS A 168 -13.17 -9.47 1.88
C HIS A 168 -13.04 -9.52 0.35
N TYR A 169 -12.43 -8.50 -0.28
CA TYR A 169 -12.13 -8.55 -1.72
C TYR A 169 -10.91 -9.42 -2.05
N PHE A 170 -10.04 -9.69 -1.09
CA PHE A 170 -8.73 -10.27 -1.33
C PHE A 170 -8.66 -11.73 -0.88
N ASP A 171 -8.08 -12.57 -1.75
CA ASP A 171 -7.82 -13.98 -1.46
C ASP A 171 -6.62 -14.14 -0.53
N PHE A 172 -5.67 -13.17 -0.55
CA PHE A 172 -4.54 -13.09 0.36
C PHE A 172 -4.11 -11.64 0.62
N ILE A 173 -3.46 -11.42 1.75
CA ILE A 173 -2.90 -10.11 2.15
C ILE A 173 -1.46 -10.35 2.61
N LEU A 174 -0.49 -9.80 1.87
CA LEU A 174 0.92 -9.84 2.23
C LEU A 174 1.35 -8.46 2.72
N ASN A 175 1.80 -8.40 3.97
CA ASN A 175 2.53 -7.26 4.51
C ASN A 175 4.03 -7.58 4.55
N SER A 176 4.86 -6.60 4.30
CA SER A 176 6.30 -6.80 4.19
C SER A 176 6.95 -7.30 5.48
N TYR A 177 6.43 -6.87 6.64
CA TYR A 177 7.00 -7.28 7.93
C TYR A 177 6.88 -8.79 8.16
N ASP A 178 5.70 -9.38 7.95
CA ASP A 178 5.48 -10.81 8.14
C ASP A 178 6.16 -11.64 7.04
N CYS A 179 6.18 -11.11 5.81
CA CYS A 179 6.90 -11.72 4.68
C CYS A 179 8.43 -11.67 4.87
N LYS A 180 8.97 -10.82 5.74
CA LYS A 180 10.40 -10.51 5.90
C LYS A 180 11.05 -9.92 4.65
N GLU A 181 10.24 -9.55 3.67
CA GLU A 181 10.63 -9.02 2.38
C GLU A 181 9.75 -7.81 2.05
N GLU A 182 10.36 -6.74 1.55
CA GLU A 182 9.64 -5.52 1.15
C GLU A 182 9.86 -5.19 -0.32
N LYS A 183 8.89 -4.57 -0.97
CA LYS A 183 9.07 -4.00 -2.31
C LYS A 183 10.17 -2.92 -2.26
N PRO A 184 11.10 -2.87 -3.23
CA PRO A 184 11.06 -3.47 -4.56
C PRO A 184 11.69 -4.89 -4.66
N ASN A 185 11.94 -5.60 -3.56
CA ASN A 185 12.52 -6.93 -3.65
C ASN A 185 11.58 -7.88 -4.42
N LYS A 186 12.13 -8.61 -5.39
CA LYS A 186 11.38 -9.56 -6.22
C LYS A 186 10.77 -10.73 -5.43
N GLU A 187 11.35 -11.07 -4.29
CA GLU A 187 10.91 -12.20 -3.48
C GLU A 187 9.46 -12.05 -2.99
N ILE A 188 9.02 -10.82 -2.65
CA ILE A 188 7.65 -10.59 -2.20
C ILE A 188 6.62 -10.83 -3.33
N PHE A 189 6.98 -10.55 -4.60
CA PHE A 189 6.16 -10.88 -5.77
C PHE A 189 6.11 -12.39 -6.00
N GLY A 190 7.23 -13.10 -5.78
CA GLY A 190 7.26 -14.56 -5.79
C GLY A 190 6.39 -15.20 -4.70
N MET A 191 6.34 -14.58 -3.50
CA MET A 191 5.42 -15.00 -2.43
C MET A 191 3.96 -14.80 -2.83
N ALA A 192 3.62 -13.73 -3.54
CA ALA A 192 2.26 -13.49 -4.02
C ALA A 192 1.81 -14.54 -5.06
N ILE A 193 2.71 -14.98 -5.95
CA ILE A 193 2.43 -16.11 -6.87
C ILE A 193 2.09 -17.36 -6.09
N LYS A 194 2.86 -17.68 -5.04
CA LYS A 194 2.61 -18.85 -4.18
C LYS A 194 1.30 -18.70 -3.40
N ALA A 195 1.04 -17.51 -2.84
CA ALA A 195 -0.17 -17.26 -2.06
C ALA A 195 -1.46 -17.30 -2.91
N ALA A 196 -1.36 -16.98 -4.21
CA ALA A 196 -2.49 -17.06 -5.13
C ALA A 196 -2.93 -18.53 -5.40
N ASP A 197 -2.07 -19.51 -5.15
CA ASP A 197 -2.31 -20.97 -5.34
C ASP A 197 -2.91 -21.33 -6.71
N ILE A 198 -2.45 -20.63 -7.76
CA ILE A 198 -2.92 -20.85 -9.13
C ILE A 198 -1.91 -21.71 -9.89
N LYS A 199 -2.37 -22.89 -10.33
CA LYS A 199 -1.52 -23.81 -11.09
C LYS A 199 -0.99 -23.15 -12.37
N ASP A 200 0.32 -23.30 -12.62
CA ASP A 200 1.03 -22.82 -13.81
C ASP A 200 0.86 -21.31 -14.06
N LEU A 201 0.74 -20.51 -12.99
CA LEU A 201 0.64 -19.05 -13.07
C LEU A 201 1.96 -18.46 -13.58
N LYS A 202 1.88 -17.72 -14.69
CA LYS A 202 3.04 -17.08 -15.31
C LYS A 202 3.11 -15.59 -14.95
N PRO A 203 4.31 -15.00 -14.88
CA PRO A 203 4.48 -13.57 -14.58
C PRO A 203 3.64 -12.63 -15.45
N GLU A 204 3.58 -12.88 -16.76
CA GLU A 204 2.80 -12.08 -17.72
C GLU A 204 1.28 -12.17 -17.53
N GLN A 205 0.80 -13.08 -16.69
CA GLN A 205 -0.60 -13.19 -16.29
C GLN A 205 -0.90 -12.47 -14.97
N CYS A 206 0.11 -11.82 -14.39
CA CYS A 206 0.01 -11.07 -13.14
C CYS A 206 -0.02 -9.57 -13.42
N LEU A 207 -0.79 -8.83 -12.63
CA LEU A 207 -0.85 -7.36 -12.64
C LEU A 207 -0.65 -6.85 -11.22
N HIS A 208 0.25 -5.89 -11.04
CA HIS A 208 0.36 -5.12 -9.80
C HIS A 208 -0.08 -3.67 -10.02
N ILE A 209 -0.86 -3.13 -9.10
CA ILE A 209 -1.39 -1.77 -9.14
C ILE A 209 -0.90 -1.06 -7.87
N GLY A 210 -0.16 0.05 -8.03
CA GLY A 210 0.39 0.79 -6.91
C GLY A 210 0.74 2.24 -7.26
N ASP A 211 1.10 3.04 -6.25
CA ASP A 211 1.45 4.45 -6.40
C ASP A 211 2.97 4.69 -6.49
N GLY A 212 3.78 3.73 -6.05
CA GLY A 212 5.23 3.83 -6.00
C GLY A 212 5.90 3.55 -7.35
N PRO A 213 6.54 4.54 -8.02
CA PRO A 213 7.23 4.29 -9.28
C PRO A 213 8.30 3.19 -9.19
N THR A 214 9.07 3.15 -8.09
CA THR A 214 10.15 2.18 -7.88
C THR A 214 9.69 0.90 -7.20
N THR A 215 8.87 1.03 -6.16
CA THR A 215 8.45 -0.08 -5.29
C THR A 215 7.36 -0.94 -5.94
N ASP A 216 6.47 -0.32 -6.72
CA ASP A 216 5.34 -1.01 -7.33
C ASP A 216 5.55 -1.21 -8.83
N TYR A 217 5.61 -0.11 -9.59
CA TYR A 217 5.58 -0.20 -11.04
C TYR A 217 6.84 -0.86 -11.62
N MET A 218 8.03 -0.30 -11.33
CA MET A 218 9.28 -0.83 -11.87
C MET A 218 9.63 -2.20 -11.25
N ALA A 219 9.31 -2.41 -9.97
CA ALA A 219 9.56 -3.69 -9.30
C ALA A 219 8.73 -4.81 -9.91
N ALA A 220 7.43 -4.61 -10.13
CA ALA A 220 6.57 -5.59 -10.80
C ALA A 220 7.03 -5.88 -12.23
N ARG A 221 7.36 -4.84 -12.99
CA ARG A 221 7.90 -4.98 -14.37
C ARG A 221 9.21 -5.79 -14.39
N ALA A 222 10.10 -5.55 -13.43
CA ALA A 222 11.36 -6.32 -13.30
C ALA A 222 11.13 -7.80 -12.98
N CYS A 223 9.95 -8.15 -12.42
CA CYS A 223 9.53 -9.54 -12.21
C CYS A 223 8.80 -10.15 -13.42
N GLY A 224 8.69 -9.43 -14.54
CA GLY A 224 7.93 -9.86 -15.72
C GLY A 224 6.41 -9.70 -15.59
N TRP A 225 5.94 -9.01 -14.56
CA TRP A 225 4.52 -8.73 -14.36
C TRP A 225 4.07 -7.52 -15.19
N ASN A 226 2.79 -7.44 -15.45
CA ASN A 226 2.17 -6.19 -15.84
C ASN A 226 2.07 -5.25 -14.64
N ALA A 227 2.10 -3.94 -14.89
CA ALA A 227 2.01 -2.96 -13.83
C ALA A 227 1.17 -1.75 -14.25
N ALA A 228 0.36 -1.23 -13.33
CA ALA A 228 -0.33 0.04 -13.46
C ALA A 228 0.12 0.98 -12.34
N LEU A 229 0.60 2.15 -12.72
CA LEU A 229 1.03 3.19 -11.79
C LEU A 229 -0.11 4.19 -11.59
N VAL A 230 -0.61 4.27 -10.37
CA VAL A 230 -1.63 5.25 -9.96
C VAL A 230 -0.94 6.36 -9.19
N HIS A 231 -0.76 7.54 -9.82
CA HIS A 231 0.07 8.58 -9.23
C HIS A 231 -0.46 9.98 -9.59
N GLU A 232 -0.48 10.90 -8.61
CA GLU A 232 -0.97 12.28 -8.78
C GLU A 232 -0.16 13.11 -9.79
N ARG A 233 1.13 12.80 -9.95
CA ARG A 233 2.00 13.43 -10.96
C ARG A 233 1.76 12.78 -12.32
N ASN A 234 1.74 13.61 -13.36
CA ASN A 234 1.54 13.10 -14.71
C ASN A 234 2.72 12.26 -15.24
N ALA A 235 2.45 11.49 -16.28
CA ALA A 235 3.43 10.59 -16.87
C ALA A 235 4.71 11.30 -17.35
N GLN A 236 4.59 12.52 -17.91
CA GLN A 236 5.76 13.29 -18.40
C GLN A 236 6.72 13.63 -17.25
N TYR A 237 6.20 14.05 -16.10
CA TYR A 237 7.03 14.30 -14.92
C TYR A 237 7.73 13.02 -14.45
N LEU A 238 7.02 11.90 -14.40
CA LEU A 238 7.55 10.63 -13.96
C LEU A 238 8.61 10.08 -14.93
N MET A 239 8.39 10.16 -16.24
CA MET A 239 9.35 9.78 -17.28
C MET A 239 10.62 10.62 -17.17
N LYS A 240 10.49 11.94 -16.99
CA LYS A 240 11.64 12.84 -16.78
C LYS A 240 12.45 12.48 -15.53
N LYS A 241 11.76 12.09 -14.43
CA LYS A 241 12.41 11.81 -13.13
C LYS A 241 13.05 10.42 -13.08
N TYR A 242 12.40 9.40 -13.66
CA TYR A 242 12.79 8.00 -13.50
C TYR A 242 13.37 7.35 -14.76
N GLY A 243 13.24 7.98 -15.93
CA GLY A 243 13.65 7.49 -17.25
C GLY A 243 12.46 7.20 -18.16
N GLU A 244 12.58 7.62 -19.43
CA GLU A 244 11.54 7.40 -20.45
C GLU A 244 11.38 5.92 -20.83
N ASP A 245 12.45 5.16 -20.72
CA ASP A 245 12.51 3.71 -20.95
C ASP A 245 11.95 2.89 -19.78
N ARG A 246 11.79 3.50 -18.60
CA ARG A 246 11.37 2.83 -17.37
C ARG A 246 9.90 3.04 -17.03
N ILE A 247 9.29 4.11 -17.51
CA ILE A 247 7.88 4.46 -17.27
C ILE A 247 7.15 4.57 -18.61
N ASP A 248 6.22 3.67 -18.86
CA ASP A 248 5.31 3.75 -20.01
C ASP A 248 4.08 4.58 -19.65
N LYS A 249 3.90 5.70 -20.35
CA LYS A 249 2.78 6.64 -20.15
C LYS A 249 1.39 5.99 -20.27
N ASN A 250 1.28 4.89 -21.01
CA ASN A 250 0.00 4.21 -21.24
C ASN A 250 -0.51 3.48 -19.98
N TYR A 251 0.40 3.23 -19.02
CA TYR A 251 0.09 2.55 -17.75
C TYR A 251 0.23 3.47 -16.53
N VAL A 252 0.21 4.80 -16.75
CA VAL A 252 0.16 5.82 -15.69
C VAL A 252 -1.22 6.44 -15.64
N PHE A 253 -1.84 6.42 -14.47
CA PHE A 253 -3.21 6.88 -14.25
C PHE A 253 -3.26 7.86 -13.09
N PRO A 254 -4.02 8.99 -13.19
CA PRO A 254 -4.13 9.94 -12.09
C PRO A 254 -4.81 9.37 -10.85
N SER A 255 -5.72 8.40 -11.02
CA SER A 255 -6.47 7.76 -9.93
C SER A 255 -6.92 6.34 -10.31
N LEU A 256 -7.37 5.57 -9.32
CA LEU A 256 -8.03 4.27 -9.58
C LEU A 256 -9.34 4.43 -10.36
N PHE A 257 -10.00 5.58 -10.24
CA PHE A 257 -11.17 5.90 -11.06
C PHE A 257 -10.82 5.97 -12.55
N ASP A 258 -9.73 6.67 -12.91
CA ASP A 258 -9.27 6.77 -14.30
C ASP A 258 -8.79 5.43 -14.84
N PHE A 259 -8.07 4.67 -14.02
CA PHE A 259 -7.67 3.30 -14.35
C PHE A 259 -8.90 2.41 -14.61
N HIS A 260 -9.88 2.39 -13.68
CA HIS A 260 -11.13 1.63 -13.82
C HIS A 260 -11.88 2.00 -15.11
N LYS A 261 -12.05 3.29 -15.40
CA LYS A 261 -12.71 3.74 -16.61
C LYS A 261 -12.06 3.19 -17.88
N LYS A 262 -10.72 3.22 -17.97
CA LYS A 262 -10.00 2.66 -19.12
C LYS A 262 -10.09 1.13 -19.18
N LEU A 263 -10.01 0.46 -18.03
CA LEU A 263 -10.11 -0.99 -17.91
C LEU A 263 -11.49 -1.49 -18.38
N ALA A 264 -12.57 -0.85 -17.90
CA ALA A 264 -13.95 -1.19 -18.25
C ALA A 264 -14.27 -0.97 -19.74
N ASN A 265 -13.65 0.03 -20.36
CA ASN A 265 -13.80 0.34 -21.78
C ASN A 265 -12.84 -0.46 -22.69
N ASN A 266 -12.12 -1.45 -22.18
CA ASN A 266 -11.14 -2.26 -22.92
C ASN A 266 -10.04 -1.42 -23.60
N CYS A 267 -9.64 -0.30 -22.99
CA CYS A 267 -8.60 0.61 -23.49
C CYS A 267 -7.20 0.31 -22.93
N ILE A 268 -7.03 -0.81 -22.23
CA ILE A 268 -5.73 -1.25 -21.69
C ILE A 268 -5.41 -2.63 -22.28
N TYR A 269 -4.18 -2.78 -22.79
CA TYR A 269 -3.68 -4.02 -23.39
C TYR A 269 -2.44 -4.46 -22.60
N TRP A 270 -2.50 -5.67 -22.05
CA TRP A 270 -1.39 -6.28 -21.27
C TRP A 270 -0.52 -7.18 -22.13
#